data_cdb72a7c668dca6e7a9fb317f9f5ebad
#
_entry.id   cdb72a7c668dca6e7a9fb317f9f5ebad
#
_cell.length_a   1.000
_cell.length_b   1.000
_cell.length_c   1.000
_cell.angle_alpha   90.00
_cell.angle_beta   90.00
_cell.angle_gamma   90.00
#
_symmetry.space_group_name_H-M   'P 1'
#
loop_
_entity.id
_entity.type
_entity.pdbx_description
1 polymer ?
#
loop_
_entity_poly.entity_id
_entity_poly.type
_entity_poly.pdbx_seq_one_letter_code
_entity_poly.pdbx_strand_id
1 'polypeptide(L)'
;SDLRWLKDKEVIALSGGKTKSMIFQFKKRELWDRMLPFLANPIERIVYTDSLPDEVFCISGVNALSEYSMLNKEKNDTYAIAKEEARRLQIRTDKEYGETRIEIWRYNPCFFSKNGIVDKLSLFLAMKDMDDERIQIELETMINNMIW
;
A
#
# COMPACT_ATOMS: atom_id res chain seq x y z
N SER A 1 1.83 -22.93 9.97
CA SER A 1 1.18 -21.76 9.49
C SER A 1 1.79 -20.50 10.09
N ASP A 2 1.39 -19.39 9.55
CA ASP A 2 2.01 -18.10 9.80
C ASP A 2 1.80 -17.59 11.23
N LEU A 3 0.64 -17.86 11.82
CA LEU A 3 0.37 -17.43 13.19
C LEU A 3 1.22 -18.18 14.22
N ARG A 4 1.50 -19.44 13.96
CA ARG A 4 2.39 -20.22 14.82
C ARG A 4 3.79 -19.64 14.80
N TRP A 5 4.29 -19.29 13.62
CA TRP A 5 5.61 -18.69 13.46
C TRP A 5 5.70 -17.37 14.22
N LEU A 6 4.67 -16.51 14.11
CA LEU A 6 4.64 -15.24 14.81
C LEU A 6 4.65 -15.44 16.32
N LYS A 7 3.94 -16.43 16.82
CA LYS A 7 3.88 -16.75 18.24
C LYS A 7 5.24 -17.25 18.73
N ASP A 8 5.89 -18.12 17.95
CA ASP A 8 7.20 -18.65 18.28
C ASP A 8 8.27 -17.56 18.32
N LYS A 9 8.07 -16.46 17.60
CA LYS A 9 8.97 -15.30 17.62
C LYS A 9 8.58 -14.28 18.69
N GLU A 10 7.65 -14.61 19.55
CA GLU A 10 7.13 -13.73 20.60
C GLU A 10 6.61 -12.40 20.07
N VAL A 11 6.14 -12.41 18.82
CA VAL A 11 5.60 -11.21 18.18
C VAL A 11 4.17 -10.95 18.63
N ILE A 12 3.44 -12.02 18.97
CA ILE A 12 2.10 -11.91 19.53
C ILE A 12 2.16 -12.31 21.00
N ALA A 13 2.04 -11.31 21.87
CA ALA A 13 1.94 -11.51 23.30
C ALA A 13 0.60 -10.96 23.78
N LEU A 14 -0.07 -11.69 24.65
CA LEU A 14 -1.36 -11.30 25.19
C LEU A 14 -1.25 -11.03 26.68
N SER A 15 -1.66 -9.84 27.10
CA SER A 15 -1.83 -9.48 28.51
C SER A 15 -3.21 -8.87 28.71
N GLY A 16 -3.69 -8.80 29.94
CA GLY A 16 -5.04 -8.32 30.24
C GLY A 16 -5.13 -6.80 30.41
N GLY A 17 -6.34 -6.25 30.35
CA GLY A 17 -6.67 -4.90 30.76
C GLY A 17 -6.25 -3.79 29.80
N LYS A 18 -6.17 -2.56 30.34
CA LYS A 18 -5.78 -1.36 29.57
C LYS A 18 -4.35 -1.46 29.06
N THR A 19 -3.47 -2.06 29.83
CA THR A 19 -2.09 -2.31 29.45
C THR A 19 -2.01 -3.18 28.18
N LYS A 20 -2.96 -4.10 28.03
CA LYS A 20 -3.06 -4.97 26.85
C LYS A 20 -3.17 -4.16 25.55
N SER A 21 -3.99 -3.11 25.53
CA SER A 21 -4.18 -2.30 24.33
C SER A 21 -2.89 -1.59 23.91
N MET A 22 -2.17 -1.00 24.86
CA MET A 22 -0.90 -0.32 24.58
C MET A 22 0.18 -1.31 24.12
N ILE A 23 0.30 -2.44 24.81
CA ILE A 23 1.25 -3.50 24.44
C ILE A 23 0.92 -4.04 23.05
N PHE A 24 -0.37 -4.20 22.75
CA PHE A 24 -0.81 -4.70 21.45
C PHE A 24 -0.43 -3.74 20.30
N GLN A 25 -0.59 -2.43 20.51
CA GLN A 25 -0.21 -1.43 19.51
C GLN A 25 1.30 -1.45 19.26
N PHE A 26 2.09 -1.51 20.31
CA PHE A 26 3.54 -1.63 20.18
C PHE A 26 3.92 -2.91 19.42
N LYS A 27 3.25 -4.01 19.72
CA LYS A 27 3.49 -5.29 19.06
C LYS A 27 3.07 -5.29 17.60
N LYS A 28 2.09 -4.49 17.21
CA LYS A 28 1.68 -4.35 15.81
C LYS A 28 2.81 -3.77 14.96
N ARG A 29 3.49 -2.73 15.46
CA ARG A 29 4.64 -2.15 14.75
C ARG A 29 5.78 -3.16 14.65
N GLU A 30 6.08 -3.85 15.74
CA GLU A 30 7.11 -4.88 15.76
C GLU A 30 6.76 -6.01 14.79
N LEU A 31 5.49 -6.42 14.77
CA LEU A 31 5.02 -7.43 13.83
C LEU A 31 5.23 -6.99 12.38
N TRP A 32 4.88 -5.75 12.07
CA TRP A 32 5.10 -5.18 10.74
C TRP A 32 6.59 -5.24 10.36
N ASP A 33 7.46 -4.76 11.25
CA ASP A 33 8.90 -4.73 10.99
C ASP A 33 9.47 -6.13 10.75
N ARG A 34 8.99 -7.12 11.48
CA ARG A 34 9.45 -8.50 11.31
C ARG A 34 8.91 -9.18 10.07
N MET A 35 7.68 -8.85 9.68
CA MET A 35 7.07 -9.43 8.50
C MET A 35 7.53 -8.77 7.20
N LEU A 36 7.99 -7.53 7.28
CA LEU A 36 8.30 -6.73 6.09
C LEU A 36 9.18 -7.44 5.06
N PRO A 37 10.26 -8.15 5.43
CA PRO A 37 11.08 -8.85 4.43
C PRO A 37 10.34 -9.94 3.66
N PHE A 38 9.21 -10.41 4.17
CA PHE A 38 8.42 -11.48 3.58
C PHE A 38 7.19 -10.98 2.83
N LEU A 39 6.89 -9.69 2.92
CA LEU A 39 5.71 -9.11 2.27
C LEU A 39 6.04 -8.72 0.84
N ALA A 40 5.17 -9.14 -0.07
CA ALA A 40 5.36 -8.87 -1.49
C ALA A 40 4.85 -7.48 -1.86
N ASN A 41 5.43 -6.92 -2.91
CA ASN A 41 4.89 -5.73 -3.57
C ASN A 41 3.48 -6.05 -4.08
N PRO A 42 2.47 -5.25 -3.74
CA PRO A 42 1.11 -5.50 -4.23
C PRO A 42 0.96 -5.32 -5.74
N ILE A 43 1.83 -4.56 -6.38
CA ILE A 43 1.76 -4.30 -7.82
C ILE A 43 2.19 -5.55 -8.58
N GLU A 44 1.30 -6.11 -9.37
CA GLU A 44 1.64 -7.20 -10.28
C GLU A 44 2.13 -6.66 -11.62
N ARG A 45 1.50 -5.58 -12.10
CA ARG A 45 1.77 -5.02 -13.42
C ARG A 45 1.41 -3.54 -13.44
N ILE A 46 2.12 -2.78 -14.25
CA ILE A 46 1.82 -1.37 -14.51
C ILE A 46 1.41 -1.25 -15.96
N VAL A 47 0.29 -0.60 -16.21
CA VAL A 47 -0.22 -0.32 -17.54
C VAL A 47 -0.57 1.16 -17.66
N TYR A 48 -0.78 1.61 -18.87
CA TYR A 48 -1.12 3.00 -19.15
C TYR A 48 -2.37 3.06 -20.04
N THR A 49 -3.15 4.11 -19.85
CA THR A 49 -4.34 4.33 -20.65
C THR A 49 -4.51 5.82 -20.93
N ASP A 50 -5.16 6.14 -22.05
CA ASP A 50 -5.55 7.51 -22.37
C ASP A 50 -7.00 7.78 -21.99
N SER A 51 -7.76 6.74 -21.67
CA SER A 51 -9.14 6.86 -21.20
C SER A 51 -9.36 5.96 -20.00
N LEU A 52 -9.73 6.56 -18.88
CA LEU A 52 -9.98 5.83 -17.64
C LEU A 52 -11.47 5.54 -17.53
N PRO A 53 -11.88 4.27 -17.39
CA PRO A 53 -13.27 3.95 -17.12
C PRO A 53 -13.72 4.56 -15.79
N ASP A 54 -14.99 4.98 -15.75
CA ASP A 54 -15.59 5.59 -14.57
C ASP A 54 -15.98 4.50 -13.58
N GLU A 55 -14.98 3.90 -12.94
CA GLU A 55 -15.15 2.71 -12.12
C GLU A 55 -14.28 2.75 -10.86
N VAL A 56 -14.17 1.64 -10.17
CA VAL A 56 -13.61 1.51 -8.82
C VAL A 56 -12.09 1.52 -8.83
N PHE A 57 -11.52 2.71 -8.90
CA PHE A 57 -10.08 2.91 -8.77
C PHE A 57 -9.78 3.62 -7.46
N CYS A 58 -8.62 3.33 -6.90
CA CYS A 58 -8.07 4.09 -5.78
C CYS A 58 -6.83 4.82 -6.24
N ILE A 59 -6.57 5.98 -5.66
CA ILE A 59 -5.36 6.75 -5.93
C ILE A 59 -4.19 6.07 -5.21
N SER A 60 -3.11 5.86 -5.94
CA SER A 60 -1.86 5.28 -5.49
C SER A 60 -0.69 6.21 -5.84
N GLY A 61 0.54 5.73 -5.71
CA GLY A 61 1.73 6.44 -6.14
C GLY A 61 1.99 7.73 -5.36
N VAL A 62 2.68 8.66 -6.03
CA VAL A 62 3.12 9.91 -5.40
C VAL A 62 1.96 10.73 -4.86
N ASN A 63 0.84 10.79 -5.59
CA ASN A 63 -0.30 11.59 -5.13
C ASN A 63 -0.99 10.98 -3.91
N ALA A 64 -0.99 9.66 -3.77
CA ALA A 64 -1.41 9.03 -2.53
C ALA A 64 -0.45 9.36 -1.39
N LEU A 65 0.85 9.24 -1.64
CA LEU A 65 1.86 9.55 -0.63
C LEU A 65 1.80 11.03 -0.21
N SER A 66 1.48 11.94 -1.14
CA SER A 66 1.35 13.36 -0.83
C SER A 66 0.26 13.65 0.20
N GLU A 67 -0.77 12.81 0.28
CA GLU A 67 -1.82 12.96 1.29
C GLU A 67 -1.34 12.57 2.68
N TYR A 68 -0.28 11.78 2.77
CA TYR A 68 0.29 11.28 4.02
C TYR A 68 1.64 11.88 4.37
N SER A 69 2.12 12.85 3.58
CA SER A 69 3.48 13.35 3.68
C SER A 69 3.59 14.81 3.27
N MET A 70 4.82 15.31 3.19
CA MET A 70 5.12 16.66 2.75
C MET A 70 5.47 16.74 1.26
N LEU A 71 5.35 15.66 0.52
CA LEU A 71 5.58 15.68 -0.92
C LEU A 71 4.49 16.44 -1.65
N ASN A 72 4.89 17.16 -2.68
CA ASN A 72 3.95 17.83 -3.57
C ASN A 72 3.29 16.82 -4.52
N LYS A 73 2.05 17.11 -4.89
CA LYS A 73 1.34 16.30 -5.86
C LYS A 73 1.97 16.40 -7.24
N GLU A 74 1.92 15.32 -7.98
CA GLU A 74 2.18 15.33 -9.41
C GLU A 74 0.92 15.77 -10.16
N LYS A 75 1.09 16.18 -11.42
CA LYS A 75 0.01 16.64 -12.27
C LYS A 75 -1.06 15.57 -12.47
N ASN A 76 -0.66 14.34 -12.72
CA ASN A 76 -1.55 13.24 -13.01
C ASN A 76 -1.53 12.24 -11.87
N ASP A 77 -2.71 11.72 -11.50
CA ASP A 77 -2.83 10.66 -10.51
C ASP A 77 -2.35 9.33 -11.09
N THR A 78 -1.80 8.49 -10.20
CA THR A 78 -1.61 7.07 -10.46
C THR A 78 -2.78 6.34 -9.79
N TYR A 79 -3.38 5.40 -10.50
CA TYR A 79 -4.51 4.64 -9.98
C TYR A 79 -4.13 3.20 -9.74
N ALA A 80 -4.79 2.59 -8.77
CA ALA A 80 -4.65 1.16 -8.49
C ALA A 80 -6.00 0.47 -8.65
N ILE A 81 -5.97 -0.73 -9.22
CA ILE A 81 -7.15 -1.54 -9.44
C ILE A 81 -6.81 -3.00 -9.15
N ALA A 82 -7.79 -3.74 -8.66
CA ALA A 82 -7.63 -5.17 -8.45
C ALA A 82 -7.51 -5.91 -9.78
N LYS A 83 -6.70 -6.95 -9.79
CA LYS A 83 -6.46 -7.78 -10.97
C LYS A 83 -7.76 -8.32 -11.59
N GLU A 84 -8.69 -8.78 -10.75
CA GLU A 84 -9.97 -9.29 -11.19
C GLU A 84 -10.83 -8.21 -11.85
N GLU A 85 -10.81 -7.00 -11.30
CA GLU A 85 -11.53 -5.87 -11.88
C GLU A 85 -10.92 -5.42 -13.21
N ALA A 86 -9.60 -5.47 -13.31
CA ALA A 86 -8.91 -5.15 -14.57
C ALA A 86 -9.35 -6.11 -15.69
N ARG A 87 -9.50 -7.38 -15.36
CA ARG A 87 -10.03 -8.38 -16.30
C ARG A 87 -11.47 -8.11 -16.67
N ARG A 88 -12.32 -7.82 -15.68
CA ARG A 88 -13.73 -7.53 -15.89
C ARG A 88 -13.92 -6.32 -16.81
N LEU A 89 -13.14 -5.28 -16.60
CA LEU A 89 -13.20 -4.05 -17.38
C LEU A 89 -12.46 -4.15 -18.72
N GLN A 90 -11.79 -5.26 -18.97
CA GLN A 90 -11.00 -5.50 -20.18
C GLN A 90 -9.95 -4.41 -20.41
N ILE A 91 -9.27 -4.01 -19.35
CA ILE A 91 -8.20 -3.01 -19.43
C ILE A 91 -7.04 -3.61 -20.24
N ARG A 92 -6.56 -2.85 -21.22
CA ARG A 92 -5.41 -3.26 -22.04
C ARG A 92 -4.16 -3.34 -21.17
N THR A 93 -3.41 -4.42 -21.32
CA THR A 93 -2.20 -4.66 -20.55
C THR A 93 -0.93 -4.60 -21.42
N ASP A 94 -1.08 -4.30 -22.69
CA ASP A 94 0.03 -4.23 -23.66
C ASP A 94 0.57 -2.81 -23.87
N LYS A 95 -0.07 -1.80 -23.27
CA LYS A 95 0.33 -0.41 -23.45
C LYS A 95 1.34 -0.02 -22.37
N GLU A 96 2.53 0.40 -22.80
CA GLU A 96 3.65 0.72 -21.91
C GLU A 96 3.75 2.21 -21.57
N TYR A 97 2.94 3.06 -22.21
CA TYR A 97 2.91 4.50 -21.95
C TYR A 97 1.54 5.07 -22.31
N GLY A 98 1.22 6.19 -21.70
CA GLY A 98 -0.05 6.88 -21.87
C GLY A 98 -0.18 7.98 -20.84
N GLU A 99 -1.30 8.71 -20.87
CA GLU A 99 -1.53 9.82 -19.93
C GLU A 99 -1.73 9.36 -18.49
N THR A 100 -2.38 8.22 -18.31
CA THR A 100 -2.73 7.73 -16.98
C THR A 100 -2.03 6.42 -16.69
N ARG A 101 -1.30 6.39 -15.59
CA ARG A 101 -0.63 5.20 -15.10
C ARG A 101 -1.58 4.43 -14.19
N ILE A 102 -1.71 3.13 -14.45
CA ILE A 102 -2.55 2.22 -13.66
C ILE A 102 -1.70 1.08 -13.12
N GLU A 103 -1.77 0.90 -11.80
CA GLU A 103 -1.15 -0.23 -11.12
C GLU A 103 -2.19 -1.33 -10.98
N ILE A 104 -1.91 -2.49 -11.51
CA ILE A 104 -2.76 -3.67 -11.33
C ILE A 104 -2.23 -4.44 -10.12
N TRP A 105 -3.03 -4.51 -9.08
CA TRP A 105 -2.63 -5.09 -7.80
C TRP A 105 -3.10 -6.53 -7.65
N ARG A 106 -2.33 -7.31 -6.90
CA ARG A 106 -2.63 -8.71 -6.60
C ARG A 106 -3.84 -8.89 -5.69
N TYR A 107 -4.21 -7.84 -4.94
CA TYR A 107 -5.40 -7.79 -4.10
C TYR A 107 -6.11 -6.46 -4.30
N ASN A 108 -7.31 -6.32 -3.75
CA ASN A 108 -8.12 -5.12 -3.94
C ASN A 108 -7.47 -3.91 -3.24
N PRO A 109 -6.98 -2.92 -3.98
CA PRO A 109 -6.34 -1.75 -3.38
C PRO A 109 -7.31 -0.86 -2.61
N CYS A 110 -8.61 -0.99 -2.86
CA CYS A 110 -9.62 -0.20 -2.20
C CYS A 110 -10.14 -0.84 -0.91
N PHE A 111 -9.68 -2.04 -0.57
CA PHE A 111 -10.20 -2.78 0.58
C PHE A 111 -10.02 -2.02 1.90
N PHE A 112 -8.87 -1.43 2.11
CA PHE A 112 -8.56 -0.63 3.30
C PHE A 112 -8.48 0.86 2.98
N SER A 113 -8.99 1.29 1.83
CA SER A 113 -8.86 2.68 1.40
C SER A 113 -9.71 3.61 2.27
N LYS A 114 -9.23 4.85 2.38
CA LYS A 114 -9.99 5.95 2.97
C LYS A 114 -10.01 7.07 1.94
N ASN A 115 -11.20 7.62 1.68
CA ASN A 115 -11.38 8.71 0.72
C ASN A 115 -10.83 8.39 -0.67
N GLY A 116 -10.92 7.12 -1.08
CA GLY A 116 -10.44 6.71 -2.40
C GLY A 116 -8.93 6.67 -2.56
N ILE A 117 -8.19 6.64 -1.45
CA ILE A 117 -6.73 6.59 -1.44
C ILE A 117 -6.29 5.26 -0.81
N VAL A 118 -5.32 4.58 -1.41
CA VAL A 118 -4.83 3.30 -0.89
C VAL A 118 -4.27 3.47 0.53
N ASP A 119 -4.34 2.42 1.32
CA ASP A 119 -3.86 2.44 2.69
C ASP A 119 -2.34 2.58 2.78
N LYS A 120 -1.88 3.11 3.90
CA LYS A 120 -0.46 3.44 4.11
C LYS A 120 0.46 2.23 4.00
N LEU A 121 0.06 1.10 4.57
CA LEU A 121 0.91 -0.09 4.55
C LEU A 121 1.07 -0.66 3.14
N SER A 122 -0.02 -0.73 2.38
CA SER A 122 0.03 -1.18 0.98
C SER A 122 0.83 -0.19 0.13
N LEU A 123 0.66 1.11 0.37
CA LEU A 123 1.41 2.13 -0.34
C LEU A 123 2.91 1.99 -0.09
N PHE A 124 3.30 1.77 1.17
CA PHE A 124 4.69 1.52 1.51
C PHE A 124 5.25 0.33 0.72
N LEU A 125 4.52 -0.79 0.71
CA LEU A 125 4.94 -1.99 -0.02
C LEU A 125 5.05 -1.74 -1.52
N ALA A 126 4.16 -0.91 -2.07
CA ALA A 126 4.16 -0.61 -3.50
C ALA A 126 5.31 0.29 -3.92
N MET A 127 5.82 1.13 -3.01
CA MET A 127 6.80 2.17 -3.34
C MET A 127 8.19 1.96 -2.71
N LYS A 128 8.34 1.00 -1.80
CA LYS A 128 9.57 0.83 -1.03
C LYS A 128 10.81 0.55 -1.88
N ASP A 129 10.64 0.02 -3.09
CA ASP A 129 11.74 -0.32 -3.97
C ASP A 129 12.00 0.74 -5.05
N MET A 130 11.30 1.87 -5.01
CA MET A 130 11.53 2.97 -5.94
C MET A 130 12.86 3.64 -5.66
N ASP A 131 13.59 3.94 -6.73
CA ASP A 131 14.90 4.60 -6.65
C ASP A 131 14.72 6.12 -6.64
N ASP A 132 14.15 6.63 -5.56
CA ASP A 132 13.97 8.06 -5.33
C ASP A 132 14.09 8.32 -3.83
N GLU A 133 15.14 9.03 -3.44
CA GLU A 133 15.45 9.25 -2.04
C GLU A 133 14.36 10.04 -1.32
N ARG A 134 13.75 11.02 -1.98
CA ARG A 134 12.67 11.82 -1.38
C ARG A 134 11.47 10.96 -1.05
N ILE A 135 11.12 10.05 -1.95
CA ILE A 135 10.03 9.10 -1.75
C ILE A 135 10.36 8.19 -0.57
N GLN A 136 11.57 7.65 -0.51
CA GLN A 136 11.98 6.75 0.57
C GLN A 136 11.90 7.42 1.94
N ILE A 137 12.36 8.66 2.05
CA ILE A 137 12.30 9.44 3.30
C ILE A 137 10.85 9.62 3.74
N GLU A 138 9.97 9.99 2.82
CA GLU A 138 8.57 10.24 3.16
C GLU A 138 7.79 8.96 3.47
N LEU A 139 8.13 7.85 2.82
CA LEU A 139 7.55 6.55 3.17
C LEU A 139 7.90 6.15 4.59
N GLU A 140 9.17 6.31 4.96
CA GLU A 140 9.63 5.98 6.30
C GLU A 140 9.00 6.88 7.35
N THR A 141 8.91 8.17 7.07
CA THR A 141 8.24 9.13 7.95
C THR A 141 6.77 8.78 8.13
N MET A 142 6.09 8.42 7.05
CA MET A 142 4.69 7.98 7.11
C MET A 142 4.50 6.77 8.04
N ILE A 143 5.34 5.76 7.90
CA ILE A 143 5.28 4.56 8.74
C ILE A 143 5.57 4.89 10.21
N ASN A 144 6.59 5.72 10.46
CA ASN A 144 6.99 6.09 11.81
C ASN A 144 5.93 6.92 12.54
N ASN A 145 5.10 7.65 11.79
CA ASN A 145 4.05 8.49 12.35
C ASN A 145 2.69 7.79 12.43
N MET A 146 2.61 6.53 12.03
CA MET A 146 1.36 5.78 12.11
C MET A 146 0.96 5.49 13.54
N ILE A 147 -0.35 5.48 13.78
CA ILE A 147 -0.95 4.95 15.00
C ILE A 147 -1.28 3.48 14.74
N TRP A 148 -0.59 2.61 15.44
CA TRP A 148 -0.71 1.15 15.24
C TRP A 148 -1.82 0.48 16.05
#